data_b9bf20bef0fe1c6728a025ac0cd5fcc9
#
_entry.id   b9bf20bef0fe1c6728a025ac0cd5fcc9
#
_cell.length_a   1.000
_cell.length_b   1.000
_cell.length_c   1.000
_cell.angle_alpha   90.00
_cell.angle_beta   90.00
_cell.angle_gamma   90.00
#
_symmetry.space_group_name_H-M   'P 1'
#
loop_
_entity.id
_entity.type
_entity.pdbx_description
1 polymer ?
#
loop_
_entity_poly.entity_id
_entity_poly.type
_entity_poly.pdbx_seq_one_letter_code
_entity_poly.pdbx_strand_id
1 'polypeptide(L)'
;DTDRSRGLGDVYKRQVIDRYNDILVSQISSYGLEQIKDMIYEIVLDVLKADGEDVKGIYERNDIQIRTKEGLEQYKGYYKNKDLPTQTIINENGLLLHVDVENGQKTGYFLDQKSNRYLLRKIAHGKRVVDCFSHTGGFALNAAMGNASYVVSVDVSKTALDQGYQNAKLNHLEEKIDFVQADVFDYLDELKENEFDIIVLDPPAFTKSRRTVQKAYNGYK
;
A
#
# COMPACT_ATOMS: atom_id res chain seq x y z
N ASP A 1 -5.44 5.89 16.57
CA ASP A 1 -4.78 6.84 15.63
C ASP A 1 -3.28 6.52 15.54
N THR A 2 -2.98 5.33 15.00
CA THR A 2 -1.61 4.80 14.93
C THR A 2 -0.94 4.96 13.57
N ASP A 3 -1.46 5.88 12.76
CA ASP A 3 -0.90 6.18 11.46
C ASP A 3 0.31 7.14 11.59
N ARG A 4 1.48 6.60 11.82
CA ARG A 4 2.75 7.32 11.83
C ARG A 4 3.76 6.82 10.81
N SER A 5 3.32 6.29 9.70
CA SER A 5 4.18 6.13 8.53
C SER A 5 4.51 7.52 7.97
N ARG A 6 5.58 8.12 8.42
CA ARG A 6 6.10 9.41 7.94
C ARG A 6 7.11 9.13 6.84
N GLY A 7 6.63 9.02 5.62
CA GLY A 7 7.33 8.52 4.44
C GLY A 7 8.72 9.06 4.08
N LEU A 8 9.21 10.16 4.60
CA LEU A 8 10.57 10.65 4.32
C LEU A 8 11.55 10.42 5.48
N GLY A 9 11.07 10.39 6.73
CA GLY A 9 11.91 10.14 7.90
C GLY A 9 12.46 8.73 7.96
N ASP A 10 11.71 7.76 7.45
CA ASP A 10 12.01 6.34 7.57
C ASP A 10 13.09 5.88 6.59
N VAL A 11 13.16 6.48 5.39
CA VAL A 11 14.21 6.19 4.41
C VAL A 11 15.60 6.56 4.95
N TYR A 12 15.72 7.64 5.71
CA TYR A 12 16.98 8.07 6.32
C TYR A 12 17.35 7.25 7.55
N LYS A 13 16.37 6.73 8.28
CA LYS A 13 16.60 5.91 9.48
C LYS A 13 16.93 4.45 9.17
N ARG A 14 16.72 4.03 7.89
CA ARG A 14 17.04 2.68 7.43
C ARG A 14 16.26 1.55 8.14
N GLN A 15 15.14 1.89 8.78
CA GLN A 15 14.20 0.95 9.37
C GLN A 15 12.77 1.45 9.20
N VAL A 16 11.87 0.54 8.87
CA VAL A 16 10.42 0.75 8.87
C VAL A 16 9.79 -0.32 9.74
N ILE A 17 8.83 0.04 10.57
CA ILE A 17 7.94 -0.89 11.25
C ILE A 17 6.53 -0.37 11.05
N ASP A 18 5.75 -1.11 10.25
CA ASP A 18 4.35 -0.83 9.97
C ASP A 18 3.47 -1.84 10.71
N ARG A 19 2.28 -1.42 11.08
CA ARG A 19 1.32 -2.29 11.74
C ARG A 19 0.10 -2.56 10.85
N TYR A 20 -0.24 -3.82 10.72
CA TYR A 20 -1.41 -4.32 10.03
C TYR A 20 -2.23 -5.19 11.00
N ASN A 21 -3.22 -4.60 11.66
CA ASN A 21 -4.03 -5.24 12.68
C ASN A 21 -3.14 -5.82 13.83
N ASP A 22 -3.01 -7.11 13.92
CA ASP A 22 -2.24 -7.86 14.92
C ASP A 22 -0.84 -8.30 14.44
N ILE A 23 -0.43 -7.87 13.23
CA ILE A 23 0.88 -8.16 12.64
C ILE A 23 1.69 -6.87 12.54
N LEU A 24 2.92 -6.88 13.04
CA LEU A 24 3.91 -5.87 12.69
C LEU A 24 4.72 -6.35 11.48
N VAL A 25 5.04 -5.44 10.58
CA VAL A 25 5.93 -5.72 9.46
C VAL A 25 7.15 -4.83 9.57
N SER A 26 8.33 -5.45 9.70
CA SER A 26 9.60 -4.74 9.81
C SER A 26 10.44 -4.88 8.56
N GLN A 27 11.10 -3.79 8.19
CA GLN A 27 12.07 -3.74 7.12
C GLN A 27 13.32 -3.03 7.61
N ILE A 28 14.45 -3.74 7.67
CA ILE A 28 15.74 -3.23 8.14
C ILE A 28 16.72 -3.21 6.98
N SER A 29 17.30 -2.05 6.68
CA SER A 29 18.16 -1.84 5.53
C SER A 29 19.60 -1.42 5.88
N SER A 30 19.99 -1.47 7.15
CA SER A 30 21.37 -1.15 7.56
C SER A 30 21.96 -2.18 8.51
N TYR A 31 23.27 -2.38 8.42
CA TYR A 31 24.01 -3.32 9.27
C TYR A 31 23.89 -2.97 10.76
N GLY A 32 24.01 -1.69 11.13
CA GLY A 32 23.93 -1.27 12.52
C GLY A 32 22.59 -1.60 13.19
N LEU A 33 21.47 -1.41 12.46
CA LEU A 33 20.13 -1.74 12.97
C LEU A 33 19.90 -3.26 13.03
N GLU A 34 20.48 -4.01 12.09
CA GLU A 34 20.42 -5.47 12.12
C GLU A 34 21.03 -6.04 13.40
N GLN A 35 22.12 -5.44 13.89
CA GLN A 35 22.81 -5.91 15.13
C GLN A 35 21.98 -5.71 16.39
N ILE A 36 21.08 -4.74 16.40
CA ILE A 36 20.26 -4.40 17.59
C ILE A 36 18.77 -4.67 17.36
N LYS A 37 18.40 -5.37 16.28
CA LYS A 37 17.00 -5.59 15.91
C LYS A 37 16.21 -6.30 17.01
N ASP A 38 16.80 -7.28 17.68
CA ASP A 38 16.13 -8.05 18.72
C ASP A 38 15.72 -7.15 19.89
N MET A 39 16.61 -6.27 20.32
CA MET A 39 16.31 -5.26 21.34
C MET A 39 15.20 -4.31 20.88
N ILE A 40 15.24 -3.85 19.63
CA ILE A 40 14.20 -2.95 19.08
C ILE A 40 12.84 -3.66 19.06
N TYR A 41 12.79 -4.91 18.61
CA TYR A 41 11.56 -5.67 18.54
C TYR A 41 10.97 -5.95 19.93
N GLU A 42 11.79 -6.30 20.91
CA GLU A 42 11.37 -6.48 22.28
C GLU A 42 10.78 -5.20 22.87
N ILE A 43 11.46 -4.07 22.71
CA ILE A 43 10.96 -2.76 23.17
C ILE A 43 9.62 -2.41 22.51
N VAL A 44 9.51 -2.59 21.19
CA VAL A 44 8.26 -2.28 20.45
C VAL A 44 7.11 -3.15 20.94
N LEU A 45 7.35 -4.44 21.14
CA LEU A 45 6.32 -5.37 21.64
C LEU A 45 5.91 -5.03 23.09
N ASP A 46 6.87 -4.68 23.94
CA ASP A 46 6.60 -4.29 25.32
C ASP A 46 5.79 -3.00 25.42
N VAL A 47 6.12 -2.00 24.59
CA VAL A 47 5.36 -0.74 24.53
C VAL A 47 3.93 -0.98 24.06
N LEU A 48 3.74 -1.73 22.97
CA LEU A 48 2.41 -2.04 22.47
C LEU A 48 1.57 -2.84 23.45
N LYS A 49 2.20 -3.80 24.14
CA LYS A 49 1.54 -4.58 25.19
C LYS A 49 1.14 -3.71 26.39
N ALA A 50 1.98 -2.75 26.79
CA ALA A 50 1.65 -1.80 27.84
C ALA A 50 0.48 -0.88 27.46
N ASP A 51 0.34 -0.56 26.17
CA ASP A 51 -0.77 0.21 25.60
C ASP A 51 -2.05 -0.66 25.40
N GLY A 52 -2.03 -1.93 25.79
CA GLY A 52 -3.16 -2.85 25.66
C GLY A 52 -3.35 -3.43 24.26
N GLU A 53 -2.36 -3.31 23.40
CA GLU A 53 -2.41 -3.77 22.03
C GLU A 53 -1.96 -5.23 21.90
N ASP A 54 -2.78 -6.06 21.23
CA ASP A 54 -2.46 -7.48 20.99
C ASP A 54 -1.75 -7.65 19.62
N VAL A 55 -0.44 -7.87 19.69
CA VAL A 55 0.40 -8.16 18.52
C VAL A 55 0.84 -9.61 18.54
N LYS A 56 0.45 -10.37 17.52
CA LYS A 56 0.78 -11.81 17.41
C LYS A 56 2.21 -12.07 16.97
N GLY A 57 2.73 -11.23 16.09
CA GLY A 57 4.09 -11.42 15.57
C GLY A 57 4.62 -10.27 14.76
N ILE A 58 5.94 -10.37 14.47
CA ILE A 58 6.65 -9.45 13.58
C ILE A 58 7.04 -10.23 12.33
N TYR A 59 6.57 -9.78 11.17
CA TYR A 59 6.98 -10.30 9.87
C TYR A 59 8.12 -9.44 9.31
N GLU A 60 9.25 -10.04 8.98
CA GLU A 60 10.42 -9.35 8.45
C GLU A 60 10.38 -9.34 6.91
N ARG A 61 10.28 -8.16 6.30
CA ARG A 61 10.37 -7.91 4.84
C ARG A 61 11.75 -7.40 4.48
N ASN A 62 12.75 -8.19 4.82
CA ASN A 62 14.17 -7.92 4.57
C ASN A 62 14.62 -8.38 3.16
N ASP A 63 13.68 -8.57 2.24
CA ASP A 63 13.87 -8.94 0.83
C ASP A 63 14.22 -7.74 -0.08
N ILE A 64 14.76 -6.65 0.48
CA ILE A 64 15.09 -5.42 -0.22
C ILE A 64 16.54 -5.37 -0.70
N GLN A 65 16.74 -4.92 -1.94
CA GLN A 65 18.06 -4.95 -2.59
C GLN A 65 19.12 -4.09 -1.88
N ILE A 66 18.72 -3.05 -1.14
CA ILE A 66 19.68 -2.18 -0.43
C ILE A 66 20.50 -2.95 0.62
N ARG A 67 19.95 -4.01 1.20
CA ARG A 67 20.64 -4.86 2.19
C ARG A 67 21.95 -5.45 1.67
N THR A 68 21.98 -5.87 0.40
CA THR A 68 23.21 -6.44 -0.19
C THR A 68 24.35 -5.43 -0.26
N LYS A 69 24.04 -4.13 -0.36
CA LYS A 69 25.06 -3.07 -0.32
C LYS A 69 25.63 -2.84 1.08
N GLU A 70 24.91 -3.24 2.10
CA GLU A 70 25.34 -3.21 3.51
C GLU A 70 25.98 -4.55 3.95
N GLY A 71 26.14 -5.50 3.03
CA GLY A 71 26.69 -6.83 3.33
C GLY A 71 25.71 -7.75 4.06
N LEU A 72 24.41 -7.46 4.02
CA LEU A 72 23.37 -8.23 4.67
C LEU A 72 22.66 -9.16 3.67
N GLU A 73 22.24 -10.33 4.16
CA GLU A 73 21.40 -11.24 3.38
C GLU A 73 19.97 -10.72 3.22
N GLN A 74 19.36 -11.08 2.08
CA GLN A 74 17.94 -10.84 1.84
C GLN A 74 17.13 -12.04 2.33
N TYR A 75 16.05 -11.77 3.08
CA TYR A 75 15.11 -12.80 3.53
C TYR A 75 13.76 -12.19 3.85
N LYS A 76 12.74 -13.03 3.95
CA LYS A 76 11.43 -12.69 4.52
C LYS A 76 10.90 -13.84 5.35
N GLY A 77 10.12 -13.53 6.39
CA GLY A 77 9.54 -14.51 7.29
C GLY A 77 9.22 -13.92 8.65
N TYR A 78 8.54 -14.70 9.46
CA TYR A 78 8.26 -14.29 10.83
C TYR A 78 9.52 -14.33 11.72
N TYR A 79 9.71 -13.27 12.47
CA TYR A 79 10.72 -13.19 13.52
C TYR A 79 10.55 -14.34 14.52
N LYS A 80 11.67 -15.00 14.90
CA LYS A 80 11.71 -16.23 15.72
C LYS A 80 10.93 -17.40 15.13
N ASN A 81 10.85 -17.49 13.77
CA ASN A 81 10.25 -18.61 13.04
C ASN A 81 8.83 -18.98 13.50
N LYS A 82 8.01 -17.99 13.83
CA LYS A 82 6.60 -18.24 14.12
C LYS A 82 5.86 -18.66 12.84
N ASP A 83 5.00 -19.64 12.97
CA ASP A 83 4.08 -20.06 11.90
C ASP A 83 2.73 -19.35 12.12
N LEU A 84 2.56 -18.21 11.49
CA LEU A 84 1.36 -17.36 11.57
C LEU A 84 0.87 -17.01 10.16
N PRO A 85 -0.43 -16.73 10.00
CA PRO A 85 -0.96 -16.26 8.72
C PRO A 85 -0.26 -14.98 8.25
N THR A 86 0.07 -14.91 6.95
CA THR A 86 0.67 -13.72 6.33
C THR A 86 -0.38 -12.76 5.75
N GLN A 87 -1.65 -13.12 5.86
CA GLN A 87 -2.77 -12.30 5.41
C GLN A 87 -3.60 -11.84 6.60
N THR A 88 -4.00 -10.58 6.57
CA THR A 88 -4.86 -9.98 7.60
C THR A 88 -5.84 -8.99 6.98
N ILE A 89 -6.80 -8.53 7.77
CA ILE A 89 -7.73 -7.47 7.38
C ILE A 89 -7.48 -6.27 8.26
N ILE A 90 -7.28 -5.12 7.64
CA ILE A 90 -7.17 -3.84 8.34
C ILE A 90 -8.45 -3.01 8.17
N ASN A 91 -8.68 -2.09 9.10
CA ASN A 91 -9.72 -1.07 8.98
C ASN A 91 -9.07 0.29 8.73
N GLU A 92 -9.28 0.83 7.53
CA GLU A 92 -8.83 2.17 7.19
C GLU A 92 -10.04 3.11 7.03
N ASN A 93 -10.26 3.96 8.02
CA ASN A 93 -11.37 4.93 8.00
C ASN A 93 -12.76 4.27 7.73
N GLY A 94 -12.99 3.08 8.26
CA GLY A 94 -14.23 2.33 8.07
C GLY A 94 -14.28 1.45 6.81
N LEU A 95 -13.23 1.42 5.99
CA LEU A 95 -13.04 0.43 4.92
C LEU A 95 -12.23 -0.75 5.44
N LEU A 96 -12.70 -1.95 5.18
CA LEU A 96 -11.99 -3.19 5.44
C LEU A 96 -11.15 -3.56 4.22
N LEU A 97 -9.87 -3.83 4.42
CA LEU A 97 -8.93 -4.11 3.35
C LEU A 97 -8.10 -5.35 3.66
N HIS A 98 -8.04 -6.27 2.74
CA HIS A 98 -7.09 -7.37 2.80
C HIS A 98 -5.67 -6.87 2.59
N VAL A 99 -4.77 -7.29 3.46
CA VAL A 99 -3.33 -7.05 3.36
C VAL A 99 -2.59 -8.37 3.39
N ASP A 100 -1.71 -8.58 2.42
CA ASP A 100 -0.77 -9.70 2.38
C ASP A 100 0.63 -9.14 2.72
N VAL A 101 1.11 -9.43 3.93
CA VAL A 101 2.39 -8.93 4.39
C VAL A 101 3.57 -9.64 3.75
N GLU A 102 3.36 -10.81 3.16
CA GLU A 102 4.38 -11.58 2.48
C GLU A 102 4.57 -11.16 1.02
N ASN A 103 3.48 -10.98 0.26
CA ASN A 103 3.53 -10.76 -1.18
C ASN A 103 3.07 -9.36 -1.59
N GLY A 104 2.47 -8.59 -0.66
CA GLY A 104 2.05 -7.21 -0.90
C GLY A 104 3.23 -6.28 -1.19
N GLN A 105 2.93 -5.16 -1.84
CA GLN A 105 3.94 -4.14 -2.11
C GLN A 105 4.38 -3.43 -0.83
N LYS A 106 5.59 -2.87 -0.80
CA LYS A 106 6.24 -2.31 0.39
C LYS A 106 6.24 -3.32 1.53
N THR A 107 5.63 -2.96 2.64
CA THR A 107 5.43 -3.81 3.82
C THR A 107 4.11 -4.59 3.79
N GLY A 108 3.30 -4.40 2.74
CA GLY A 108 1.98 -5.04 2.56
C GLY A 108 0.94 -4.11 1.92
N TYR A 109 0.95 -2.81 2.26
CA TYR A 109 0.02 -1.81 1.75
C TYR A 109 0.62 -0.40 1.81
N PHE A 110 0.06 0.55 1.03
CA PHE A 110 0.51 1.94 0.95
C PHE A 110 -0.14 2.80 2.05
N LEU A 111 0.32 2.67 3.30
CA LEU A 111 -0.24 3.41 4.45
C LEU A 111 -0.08 4.94 4.34
N ASP A 112 0.97 5.40 3.67
CA ASP A 112 1.29 6.81 3.43
C ASP A 112 0.19 7.55 2.65
N GLN A 113 -0.61 6.85 1.84
CA GLN A 113 -1.71 7.43 1.05
C GLN A 113 -3.07 7.51 1.79
N LYS A 114 -3.16 7.06 3.03
CA LYS A 114 -4.41 7.00 3.80
C LYS A 114 -5.16 8.33 3.82
N SER A 115 -4.46 9.43 4.08
CA SER A 115 -5.07 10.76 4.14
C SER A 115 -5.57 11.24 2.78
N ASN A 116 -4.84 10.93 1.70
CA ASN A 116 -5.24 11.27 0.33
C ASN A 116 -6.48 10.46 -0.10
N ARG A 117 -6.51 9.17 0.22
CA ARG A 117 -7.70 8.33 -0.03
C ARG A 117 -8.92 8.86 0.70
N TYR A 118 -8.76 9.26 1.96
CA TYR A 118 -9.86 9.83 2.73
C TYR A 118 -10.31 11.21 2.21
N LEU A 119 -9.39 12.02 1.70
CA LEU A 119 -9.73 13.30 1.04
C LEU A 119 -10.59 13.05 -0.21
N LEU A 120 -10.19 12.09 -1.07
CA LEU A 120 -10.97 11.70 -2.23
C LEU A 120 -12.40 11.31 -1.84
N ARG A 121 -12.58 10.50 -0.77
CA ARG A 121 -13.91 10.12 -0.28
C ARG A 121 -14.80 11.33 -0.02
N LYS A 122 -14.23 12.42 0.54
CA LYS A 122 -15.00 13.63 0.88
C LYS A 122 -15.49 14.41 -0.34
N ILE A 123 -14.78 14.32 -1.46
CA ILE A 123 -15.07 15.11 -2.67
C ILE A 123 -15.75 14.28 -3.77
N ALA A 124 -15.87 12.97 -3.59
CA ALA A 124 -16.35 12.04 -4.62
C ALA A 124 -17.88 12.00 -4.78
N HIS A 125 -18.66 12.58 -3.85
CA HIS A 125 -20.11 12.47 -3.86
C HIS A 125 -20.73 12.94 -5.20
N GLY A 126 -21.48 12.04 -5.84
CA GLY A 126 -22.13 12.28 -7.13
C GLY A 126 -21.19 12.40 -8.33
N LYS A 127 -19.89 12.21 -8.14
CA LYS A 127 -18.86 12.34 -9.19
C LYS A 127 -18.61 11.01 -9.89
N ARG A 128 -18.19 11.10 -11.15
CA ARG A 128 -17.61 9.99 -11.90
C ARG A 128 -16.10 10.02 -11.69
N VAL A 129 -15.53 8.93 -11.18
CA VAL A 129 -14.14 8.87 -10.76
C VAL A 129 -13.43 7.74 -11.49
N VAL A 130 -12.24 8.02 -12.02
CA VAL A 130 -11.32 6.97 -12.48
C VAL A 130 -10.06 6.98 -11.61
N ASP A 131 -9.69 5.78 -11.13
CA ASP A 131 -8.49 5.50 -10.33
C ASP A 131 -7.48 4.78 -11.23
N CYS A 132 -6.45 5.50 -11.67
CA CYS A 132 -5.40 5.02 -12.55
C CYS A 132 -4.22 4.51 -11.73
N PHE A 133 -3.59 3.39 -12.16
CA PHE A 133 -2.58 2.66 -11.39
C PHE A 133 -3.12 2.23 -10.03
N SER A 134 -4.35 1.75 -10.04
CA SER A 134 -5.19 1.59 -8.86
C SER A 134 -4.70 0.53 -7.88
N HIS A 135 -3.78 -0.36 -8.31
CA HIS A 135 -3.30 -1.48 -7.52
C HIS A 135 -4.48 -2.29 -6.94
N THR A 136 -4.64 -2.39 -5.63
CA THR A 136 -5.74 -3.08 -4.96
C THR A 136 -6.98 -2.20 -4.73
N GLY A 137 -7.12 -1.13 -5.51
CA GLY A 137 -8.32 -0.28 -5.56
C GLY A 137 -8.53 0.64 -4.37
N GLY A 138 -7.46 1.03 -3.66
CA GLY A 138 -7.59 1.82 -2.43
C GLY A 138 -8.29 3.16 -2.61
N PHE A 139 -7.99 3.89 -3.69
CA PHE A 139 -8.66 5.14 -4.02
C PHE A 139 -10.07 4.90 -4.57
N ALA A 140 -10.25 3.92 -5.48
CA ALA A 140 -11.55 3.55 -6.03
C ALA A 140 -12.56 3.18 -4.93
N LEU A 141 -12.15 2.36 -3.94
CA LEU A 141 -12.96 2.00 -2.78
C LEU A 141 -13.37 3.22 -1.95
N ASN A 142 -12.44 4.15 -1.73
CA ASN A 142 -12.75 5.40 -1.02
C ASN A 142 -13.71 6.30 -1.81
N ALA A 143 -13.58 6.39 -3.14
CA ALA A 143 -14.52 7.11 -4.00
C ALA A 143 -15.92 6.50 -3.92
N ALA A 144 -16.04 5.18 -4.05
CA ALA A 144 -17.31 4.45 -3.93
C ALA A 144 -17.97 4.59 -2.56
N MET A 145 -17.17 4.51 -1.47
CA MET A 145 -17.64 4.78 -0.10
C MET A 145 -18.08 6.24 0.07
N GLY A 146 -17.49 7.19 -0.67
CA GLY A 146 -17.87 8.60 -0.73
C GLY A 146 -19.10 8.88 -1.57
N ASN A 147 -19.82 7.84 -2.02
CA ASN A 147 -21.00 7.92 -2.89
C ASN A 147 -20.71 8.59 -4.23
N ALA A 148 -19.58 8.27 -4.85
CA ALA A 148 -19.38 8.54 -6.27
C ALA A 148 -20.51 7.89 -7.09
N SER A 149 -20.93 8.54 -8.16
CA SER A 149 -22.00 8.04 -9.05
C SER A 149 -21.53 6.90 -9.95
N TYR A 150 -20.22 6.88 -10.24
CA TYR A 150 -19.57 5.86 -11.05
C TYR A 150 -18.06 5.82 -10.73
N VAL A 151 -17.50 4.64 -10.62
CA VAL A 151 -16.07 4.48 -10.32
C VAL A 151 -15.47 3.44 -11.26
N VAL A 152 -14.31 3.76 -11.84
CA VAL A 152 -13.48 2.82 -12.58
C VAL A 152 -12.12 2.69 -11.92
N SER A 153 -11.66 1.47 -11.74
CA SER A 153 -10.36 1.10 -11.17
C SER A 153 -9.52 0.46 -12.26
N VAL A 154 -8.44 1.12 -12.70
CA VAL A 154 -7.62 0.68 -13.84
C VAL A 154 -6.22 0.31 -13.38
N ASP A 155 -5.77 -0.90 -13.68
CA ASP A 155 -4.41 -1.37 -13.45
C ASP A 155 -4.01 -2.43 -14.49
N VAL A 156 -2.73 -2.54 -14.77
CA VAL A 156 -2.19 -3.59 -15.66
C VAL A 156 -2.19 -4.97 -14.98
N SER A 157 -2.12 -4.99 -13.65
CA SER A 157 -2.02 -6.21 -12.85
C SER A 157 -3.39 -6.82 -12.55
N LYS A 158 -3.72 -7.90 -13.26
CA LYS A 158 -4.94 -8.68 -12.96
C LYS A 158 -5.01 -9.12 -11.49
N THR A 159 -3.90 -9.58 -10.92
CA THR A 159 -3.86 -10.03 -9.51
C THR A 159 -4.21 -8.89 -8.54
N ALA A 160 -3.74 -7.69 -8.80
CA ALA A 160 -4.06 -6.52 -7.98
C ALA A 160 -5.55 -6.15 -8.10
N LEU A 161 -6.10 -6.16 -9.31
CA LEU A 161 -7.52 -5.91 -9.55
C LEU A 161 -8.42 -6.99 -8.92
N ASP A 162 -8.04 -8.26 -9.02
CA ASP A 162 -8.77 -9.37 -8.37
C ASP A 162 -8.80 -9.16 -6.83
N GLN A 163 -7.70 -8.71 -6.23
CA GLN A 163 -7.65 -8.34 -4.81
C GLN A 163 -8.51 -7.09 -4.52
N GLY A 164 -8.49 -6.09 -5.41
CA GLY A 164 -9.37 -4.91 -5.33
C GLY A 164 -10.85 -5.28 -5.34
N TYR A 165 -11.24 -6.21 -6.20
CA TYR A 165 -12.60 -6.74 -6.24
C TYR A 165 -13.00 -7.48 -4.95
N GLN A 166 -12.07 -8.27 -4.36
CA GLN A 166 -12.32 -8.89 -3.05
C GLN A 166 -12.48 -7.83 -1.95
N ASN A 167 -11.68 -6.76 -1.98
CA ASN A 167 -11.84 -5.63 -1.07
C ASN A 167 -13.18 -4.92 -1.27
N ALA A 168 -13.65 -4.77 -2.51
CA ALA A 168 -14.97 -4.21 -2.80
C ALA A 168 -16.08 -5.08 -2.21
N LYS A 169 -16.03 -6.39 -2.40
CA LYS A 169 -16.99 -7.34 -1.81
C LYS A 169 -17.02 -7.27 -0.28
N LEU A 170 -15.85 -7.20 0.35
CA LEU A 170 -15.72 -7.12 1.80
C LEU A 170 -16.45 -5.87 2.38
N ASN A 171 -16.63 -4.84 1.56
CA ASN A 171 -17.27 -3.59 1.92
C ASN A 171 -18.64 -3.38 1.27
N HIS A 172 -19.17 -4.36 0.54
CA HIS A 172 -20.44 -4.27 -0.23
C HIS A 172 -20.43 -3.14 -1.27
N LEU A 173 -19.31 -2.96 -1.96
CA LEU A 173 -19.09 -1.92 -2.98
C LEU A 173 -18.83 -2.49 -4.38
N GLU A 174 -18.91 -3.81 -4.57
CA GLU A 174 -18.58 -4.50 -5.82
C GLU A 174 -19.44 -4.06 -7.02
N GLU A 175 -20.68 -3.67 -6.77
CA GLU A 175 -21.59 -3.16 -7.82
C GLU A 175 -21.35 -1.68 -8.17
N LYS A 176 -20.46 -0.99 -7.44
CA LYS A 176 -20.19 0.44 -7.62
C LYS A 176 -18.87 0.71 -8.36
N ILE A 177 -18.05 -0.31 -8.59
CA ILE A 177 -16.69 -0.16 -9.12
C ILE A 177 -16.51 -1.13 -10.28
N ASP A 178 -16.19 -0.60 -11.45
CA ASP A 178 -15.71 -1.38 -12.58
C ASP A 178 -14.19 -1.56 -12.50
N PHE A 179 -13.73 -2.82 -12.52
CA PHE A 179 -12.32 -3.17 -12.50
C PHE A 179 -11.84 -3.48 -13.91
N VAL A 180 -10.96 -2.64 -14.46
CA VAL A 180 -10.50 -2.72 -15.86
C VAL A 180 -9.01 -3.05 -15.90
N GLN A 181 -8.68 -4.19 -16.52
CA GLN A 181 -7.28 -4.54 -16.78
C GLN A 181 -6.83 -3.88 -18.08
N ALA A 182 -6.03 -2.82 -17.99
CA ALA A 182 -5.48 -2.12 -19.15
C ALA A 182 -4.15 -1.46 -18.83
N ASP A 183 -3.36 -1.13 -19.84
CA ASP A 183 -2.32 -0.12 -19.72
C ASP A 183 -3.01 1.24 -19.49
N VAL A 184 -2.57 1.95 -18.46
CA VAL A 184 -3.21 3.22 -18.06
C VAL A 184 -3.07 4.29 -19.14
N PHE A 185 -1.95 4.33 -19.87
CA PHE A 185 -1.75 5.32 -20.93
C PHE A 185 -2.69 5.06 -22.09
N ASP A 186 -2.81 3.80 -22.53
CA ASP A 186 -3.76 3.41 -23.59
C ASP A 186 -5.19 3.72 -23.16
N TYR A 187 -5.54 3.41 -21.91
CA TYR A 187 -6.87 3.69 -21.36
C TYR A 187 -7.20 5.19 -21.34
N LEU A 188 -6.24 6.04 -20.94
CA LEU A 188 -6.43 7.49 -20.89
C LEU A 188 -6.59 8.09 -22.31
N ASP A 189 -5.87 7.55 -23.30
CA ASP A 189 -5.97 8.00 -24.70
C ASP A 189 -7.34 7.69 -25.33
N GLU A 190 -8.06 6.69 -24.81
CA GLU A 190 -9.40 6.31 -25.28
C GLU A 190 -10.53 7.11 -24.61
N LEU A 191 -10.24 7.86 -23.52
CA LEU A 191 -11.25 8.63 -22.80
C LEU A 191 -11.82 9.76 -23.65
N LYS A 192 -13.13 9.95 -23.52
CA LYS A 192 -13.81 11.10 -24.13
C LYS A 192 -13.69 12.33 -23.22
N GLU A 193 -13.77 13.48 -23.85
CA GLU A 193 -13.81 14.75 -23.11
C GLU A 193 -14.99 14.77 -22.13
N ASN A 194 -14.72 15.17 -20.89
CA ASN A 194 -15.70 15.22 -19.79
C ASN A 194 -16.30 13.85 -19.39
N GLU A 195 -15.63 12.73 -19.68
CA GLU A 195 -16.11 11.40 -19.29
C GLU A 195 -16.04 11.17 -17.76
N PHE A 196 -15.04 11.73 -17.08
CA PHE A 196 -14.89 11.68 -15.64
C PHE A 196 -14.80 13.09 -15.05
N ASP A 197 -15.26 13.23 -13.79
CA ASP A 197 -15.19 14.47 -13.04
C ASP A 197 -13.90 14.53 -12.19
N ILE A 198 -13.35 13.36 -11.83
CA ILE A 198 -12.11 13.22 -11.04
C ILE A 198 -11.26 12.11 -11.66
N ILE A 199 -9.99 12.40 -11.89
CA ILE A 199 -8.97 11.43 -12.29
C ILE A 199 -7.95 11.36 -11.18
N VAL A 200 -7.72 10.16 -10.63
CA VAL A 200 -6.65 9.88 -9.68
C VAL A 200 -5.45 9.34 -10.46
N LEU A 201 -4.30 9.97 -10.31
CA LEU A 201 -3.04 9.57 -10.93
C LEU A 201 -1.99 9.39 -9.83
N ASP A 202 -1.75 8.14 -9.44
CA ASP A 202 -0.69 7.77 -8.49
C ASP A 202 0.25 6.72 -9.13
N PRO A 203 1.00 7.14 -10.19
CA PRO A 203 1.80 6.21 -10.96
C PRO A 203 3.00 5.70 -10.17
N PRO A 204 3.51 4.49 -10.50
CA PRO A 204 4.79 4.02 -9.99
C PRO A 204 5.92 4.94 -10.45
N ALA A 205 7.05 4.91 -9.75
CA ALA A 205 8.24 5.65 -10.17
C ALA A 205 8.71 5.14 -11.55
N PHE A 206 8.54 5.95 -12.59
CA PHE A 206 8.95 5.59 -13.96
C PHE A 206 10.46 5.50 -14.17
N THR A 207 11.26 5.95 -13.18
CA THR A 207 12.72 5.77 -13.23
C THR A 207 13.29 5.46 -11.85
N LYS A 208 14.29 4.55 -11.84
CA LYS A 208 15.13 4.27 -10.68
C LYS A 208 16.59 4.70 -10.90
N SER A 209 16.91 5.36 -12.02
CA SER A 209 18.26 5.77 -12.34
C SER A 209 18.31 7.12 -13.06
N ARG A 210 19.41 7.86 -12.85
CA ARG A 210 19.64 9.13 -13.56
C ARG A 210 19.67 9.02 -15.09
N ARG A 211 20.00 7.83 -15.62
CA ARG A 211 20.10 7.60 -17.08
C ARG A 211 18.74 7.55 -17.77
N THR A 212 17.65 7.30 -17.05
CA THR A 212 16.29 7.15 -17.59
C THR A 212 15.37 8.32 -17.25
N VAL A 213 15.89 9.39 -16.67
CA VAL A 213 15.11 10.58 -16.24
C VAL A 213 14.33 11.20 -17.40
N GLN A 214 14.96 11.38 -18.58
CA GLN A 214 14.25 11.97 -19.73
C GLN A 214 13.08 11.11 -20.20
N LYS A 215 13.24 9.79 -20.17
CA LYS A 215 12.15 8.86 -20.52
C LYS A 215 11.02 8.91 -19.50
N ALA A 216 11.37 8.98 -18.21
CA ALA A 216 10.40 9.14 -17.13
C ALA A 216 9.63 10.46 -17.21
N TYR A 217 10.33 11.56 -17.54
CA TYR A 217 9.71 12.86 -17.71
C TYR A 217 8.60 12.86 -18.77
N ASN A 218 8.79 12.11 -19.86
CA ASN A 218 7.74 11.96 -20.89
C ASN A 218 6.52 11.15 -20.38
N GLY A 219 6.74 10.20 -19.44
CA GLY A 219 5.65 9.45 -18.84
C GLY A 219 4.86 10.23 -17.77
N TYR A 220 5.42 11.33 -17.24
CA TYR A 220 4.71 12.22 -16.30
C TYR A 220 4.02 13.42 -16.99
N LYS A 221 4.18 13.59 -18.30
CA LYS A 221 3.49 14.61 -19.10
C LYS A 221 2.18 14.08 -19.66
#